data_932025b24956670b58e95dfbd552be5c
#
_entry.id   932025b24956670b58e95dfbd552be5c
#
_cell.length_a   1.000
_cell.length_b   1.000
_cell.length_c   1.000
_cell.angle_alpha   90.00
_cell.angle_beta   90.00
_cell.angle_gamma   90.00
#
_symmetry.space_group_name_H-M   'P 1'
#
loop_
_entity.id
_entity.type
_entity.pdbx_description
1 polymer ?
#
loop_
_entity_poly.entity_id
_entity_poly.type
_entity_poly.pdbx_seq_one_letter_code
_entity_poly.pdbx_strand_id
1 'polypeptide(L)'
;MLSASSLLPLAQKFGHQTPEFHPSMPIKHCTKALGCKSEQTKATIDSNWRWTHKTGTTDNCYTGNLWNQTYCPKDDAATCTQNCALDGVDEKTWHCTYGIDWDESVGMMNFSFVTQGPYSRNVGGRTYLMEDDDNYKMFKLLDQEFTFTVNAGGLPCGLNGAVYFVEMEKDGGKSTFSTNDAGAKLGTGYCDAQCPHDLKWINGEANMIGWVASKTDVNAGTGKYGTCCAELDIWEANKISTQMTVHGCKEVTADIPGKGTSRQRCENITCGDNAAHQRFNGTCDKDGCDINPYRVGSHDFYGPGPSFQIDSTKEVTVVTQFPTNPDG
;
A
#
# COMPACT_ATOMS: atom_id res chain seq x y z
N MET A 1 -40.84 23.53 16.99
CA MET A 1 -39.54 23.01 17.43
C MET A 1 -39.13 21.98 16.39
N LEU A 2 -38.26 22.35 15.45
CA LEU A 2 -37.69 21.44 14.47
C LEU A 2 -36.52 20.70 15.14
N SER A 3 -36.68 19.39 15.32
CA SER A 3 -35.62 18.51 15.77
C SER A 3 -34.47 18.56 14.79
N ALA A 4 -33.35 19.11 15.18
CA ALA A 4 -32.10 18.96 14.44
C ALA A 4 -31.72 17.49 14.53
N SER A 5 -32.02 16.72 13.48
CA SER A 5 -31.43 15.41 13.25
C SER A 5 -29.94 15.65 13.08
N SER A 6 -29.15 15.28 14.07
CA SER A 6 -27.68 15.25 13.93
C SER A 6 -27.35 14.23 12.86
N LEU A 7 -27.07 14.71 11.65
CA LEU A 7 -26.39 13.91 10.63
C LEU A 7 -25.04 13.54 11.22
N LEU A 8 -24.94 12.32 11.74
CA LEU A 8 -23.62 11.72 12.04
C LEU A 8 -22.81 11.75 10.75
N PRO A 9 -21.57 12.22 10.79
CA PRO A 9 -20.75 12.28 9.57
C PRO A 9 -20.64 10.88 8.97
N LEU A 10 -20.79 10.81 7.66
CA LEU A 10 -20.52 9.63 6.83
C LEU A 10 -19.01 9.38 6.90
N ALA A 11 -18.54 8.50 7.76
CA ALA A 11 -17.13 8.25 7.95
C ALA A 11 -16.87 6.75 7.98
N GLN A 12 -15.80 6.33 7.32
CA GLN A 12 -15.20 5.02 7.48
C GLN A 12 -14.80 4.84 8.94
N LYS A 13 -15.41 3.88 9.60
CA LYS A 13 -15.30 3.73 11.03
C LYS A 13 -14.16 2.83 11.43
N PHE A 14 -13.61 3.10 12.59
CA PHE A 14 -12.70 2.22 13.30
C PHE A 14 -13.52 1.15 14.03
N GLY A 15 -13.22 -0.14 13.75
CA GLY A 15 -13.81 -1.26 14.47
C GLY A 15 -13.10 -1.49 15.81
N HIS A 16 -13.79 -2.13 16.75
CA HIS A 16 -13.29 -2.39 18.09
C HIS A 16 -13.40 -3.86 18.51
N GLN A 17 -13.48 -4.77 17.53
CA GLN A 17 -13.53 -6.20 17.80
C GLN A 17 -12.13 -6.76 18.10
N THR A 18 -11.12 -6.22 17.42
CA THR A 18 -9.70 -6.56 17.61
C THR A 18 -8.92 -5.30 17.96
N PRO A 19 -8.06 -5.31 18.99
CA PRO A 19 -7.18 -4.18 19.27
C PRO A 19 -6.16 -4.00 18.16
N GLU A 20 -5.73 -2.76 17.90
CA GLU A 20 -4.63 -2.50 16.98
C GLU A 20 -3.28 -2.69 17.66
N PHE A 21 -2.38 -3.38 16.98
CA PHE A 21 -0.99 -3.55 17.36
C PHE A 21 -0.07 -3.21 16.18
N HIS A 22 0.91 -2.34 16.42
CA HIS A 22 1.92 -1.97 15.44
C HIS A 22 3.27 -2.57 15.83
N PRO A 23 3.80 -3.56 15.08
CA PRO A 23 5.12 -4.11 15.35
C PRO A 23 6.20 -3.04 15.29
N SER A 24 7.14 -3.10 16.22
CA SER A 24 8.33 -2.25 16.20
C SER A 24 9.22 -2.61 15.01
N MET A 25 9.60 -1.60 14.23
CA MET A 25 10.41 -1.74 13.02
C MET A 25 11.48 -0.65 12.98
N PRO A 26 12.48 -0.68 13.87
CA PRO A 26 13.47 0.39 13.97
C PRO A 26 14.30 0.51 12.69
N ILE A 27 14.55 1.75 12.27
CA ILE A 27 15.45 2.10 11.19
C ILE A 27 16.68 2.85 11.70
N LYS A 28 17.71 3.01 10.87
CA LYS A 28 18.90 3.76 11.21
C LYS A 28 19.01 5.03 10.37
N HIS A 29 19.19 6.14 11.02
CA HIS A 29 19.59 7.39 10.37
C HIS A 29 21.10 7.59 10.53
N CYS A 30 21.82 7.63 9.40
CA CYS A 30 23.28 7.67 9.37
C CYS A 30 23.79 8.97 8.76
N THR A 31 24.81 9.56 9.34
CA THR A 31 25.55 10.70 8.78
C THR A 31 27.05 10.47 8.90
N LYS A 32 27.84 11.08 7.99
CA LYS A 32 29.31 11.00 8.06
C LYS A 32 29.88 11.54 9.38
N ALA A 33 29.25 12.59 9.94
CA ALA A 33 29.74 13.26 11.13
C ALA A 33 29.39 12.54 12.44
N LEU A 34 28.20 11.90 12.52
CA LEU A 34 27.65 11.39 13.77
C LEU A 34 27.49 9.84 13.77
N GLY A 35 27.84 9.18 12.67
CA GLY A 35 27.57 7.76 12.49
C GLY A 35 26.06 7.47 12.39
N CYS A 36 25.65 6.26 12.76
CA CYS A 36 24.26 5.82 12.69
C CYS A 36 23.58 5.90 14.06
N LYS A 37 22.36 6.41 14.07
CA LYS A 37 21.47 6.42 15.25
C LYS A 37 20.22 5.64 14.91
N SER A 38 19.77 4.81 15.86
CA SER A 38 18.48 4.11 15.73
C SER A 38 17.34 5.11 15.91
N GLU A 39 16.38 5.04 15.02
CA GLU A 39 15.10 5.71 15.08
C GLU A 39 14.00 4.67 15.29
N GLN A 40 13.17 4.87 16.29
CA GLN A 40 12.07 3.95 16.59
C GLN A 40 10.92 4.25 15.64
N THR A 41 10.67 3.31 14.74
CA THR A 41 9.54 3.29 13.84
C THR A 41 8.74 2.02 14.07
N LYS A 42 7.54 1.98 13.52
CA LYS A 42 6.61 0.86 13.61
C LYS A 42 6.14 0.46 12.21
N ALA A 43 5.33 -0.59 12.12
CA ALA A 43 4.68 -0.95 10.87
C ALA A 43 3.18 -1.12 11.07
N THR A 44 2.39 -0.79 10.03
CA THR A 44 0.97 -1.10 9.92
C THR A 44 0.70 -1.87 8.64
N ILE A 45 -0.32 -2.74 8.66
CA ILE A 45 -0.77 -3.43 7.44
C ILE A 45 -1.79 -2.57 6.71
N ASP A 46 -1.75 -2.61 5.39
CA ASP A 46 -2.69 -1.92 4.51
C ASP A 46 -4.14 -2.28 4.81
N SER A 47 -5.00 -1.27 4.75
CA SER A 47 -6.44 -1.38 4.98
C SER A 47 -7.13 -2.39 4.07
N ASN A 48 -6.59 -2.65 2.88
CA ASN A 48 -7.17 -3.58 1.92
C ASN A 48 -7.10 -5.05 2.36
N TRP A 49 -6.16 -5.40 3.24
CA TRP A 49 -6.06 -6.74 3.84
C TRP A 49 -6.89 -6.90 5.12
N ARG A 50 -7.36 -5.78 5.71
CA ARG A 50 -8.06 -5.80 7.00
C ARG A 50 -9.49 -6.30 6.87
N TRP A 51 -9.98 -6.86 7.97
CA TRP A 51 -11.37 -7.24 8.12
C TRP A 51 -12.29 -6.03 8.04
N THR A 52 -13.31 -6.14 7.20
CA THR A 52 -14.35 -5.14 7.01
C THR A 52 -15.67 -5.74 7.46
N HIS A 53 -16.24 -5.22 8.56
CA HIS A 53 -17.42 -5.76 9.19
C HIS A 53 -18.45 -4.67 9.50
N LYS A 54 -19.68 -5.06 9.80
CA LYS A 54 -20.72 -4.14 10.25
C LYS A 54 -20.33 -3.54 11.60
N THR A 55 -20.42 -2.22 11.72
CA THR A 55 -20.08 -1.48 12.94
C THR A 55 -20.84 -2.04 14.14
N GLY A 56 -20.12 -2.36 15.22
CA GLY A 56 -20.68 -2.88 16.47
C GLY A 56 -21.07 -4.35 16.45
N THR A 57 -20.83 -5.08 15.35
CA THR A 57 -21.12 -6.52 15.25
C THR A 57 -19.93 -7.27 14.63
N THR A 58 -20.06 -8.58 14.53
CA THR A 58 -19.08 -9.45 13.86
C THR A 58 -19.52 -9.87 12.45
N ASP A 59 -20.58 -9.28 11.91
CA ASP A 59 -21.08 -9.61 10.58
C ASP A 59 -20.19 -9.01 9.49
N ASN A 60 -19.78 -9.80 8.52
CA ASN A 60 -18.95 -9.34 7.43
C ASN A 60 -19.69 -8.35 6.51
N CYS A 61 -19.08 -7.20 6.25
CA CYS A 61 -19.47 -6.32 5.15
C CYS A 61 -18.89 -6.76 3.81
N TYR A 62 -17.76 -7.47 3.84
CA TYR A 62 -17.06 -7.96 2.68
C TYR A 62 -16.59 -9.40 2.94
N THR A 63 -16.90 -10.31 2.03
CA THR A 63 -16.56 -11.74 2.16
C THR A 63 -16.04 -12.26 0.82
N GLY A 64 -14.86 -12.86 0.85
CA GLY A 64 -14.18 -13.26 -0.38
C GLY A 64 -13.91 -12.02 -1.23
N ASN A 65 -14.60 -11.88 -2.35
CA ASN A 65 -14.50 -10.73 -3.24
C ASN A 65 -15.86 -10.02 -3.48
N LEU A 66 -16.79 -10.14 -2.54
CA LEU A 66 -18.14 -9.58 -2.65
C LEU A 66 -18.49 -8.71 -1.44
N TRP A 67 -19.09 -7.56 -1.71
CA TRP A 67 -19.77 -6.73 -0.73
C TRP A 67 -21.12 -7.35 -0.33
N ASN A 68 -21.41 -7.35 0.98
CA ASN A 68 -22.67 -7.84 1.51
C ASN A 68 -23.80 -6.82 1.24
N GLN A 69 -24.71 -7.16 0.35
CA GLN A 69 -25.79 -6.26 -0.09
C GLN A 69 -26.77 -5.84 1.02
N THR A 70 -26.78 -6.56 2.14
CA THR A 70 -27.59 -6.17 3.31
C THR A 70 -27.04 -4.93 3.99
N TYR A 71 -25.72 -4.78 4.03
CA TYR A 71 -25.03 -3.65 4.69
C TYR A 71 -24.51 -2.64 3.68
N CYS A 72 -24.21 -3.09 2.47
CA CYS A 72 -23.71 -2.32 1.34
C CYS A 72 -24.64 -2.47 0.15
N PRO A 73 -25.81 -1.80 0.13
CA PRO A 73 -26.77 -1.91 -0.97
C PRO A 73 -26.12 -1.47 -2.29
N LYS A 74 -26.51 -2.10 -3.38
CA LYS A 74 -25.92 -1.84 -4.70
C LYS A 74 -25.95 -0.35 -5.02
N ASP A 75 -24.79 0.16 -5.44
CA ASP A 75 -24.57 1.56 -5.84
C ASP A 75 -24.83 2.61 -4.74
N ASP A 76 -24.92 2.20 -3.48
CA ASP A 76 -25.07 3.09 -2.33
C ASP A 76 -23.82 3.03 -1.41
N ALA A 77 -22.75 3.68 -1.85
CA ALA A 77 -21.50 3.77 -1.11
C ALA A 77 -21.65 4.50 0.23
N ALA A 78 -22.58 5.44 0.32
CA ALA A 78 -22.82 6.21 1.55
C ALA A 78 -23.35 5.32 2.67
N THR A 79 -24.38 4.52 2.40
CA THR A 79 -24.92 3.54 3.35
C THR A 79 -23.88 2.47 3.70
N CYS A 80 -23.12 1.97 2.75
CA CYS A 80 -22.03 1.03 3.00
C CYS A 80 -20.98 1.62 3.95
N THR A 81 -20.54 2.84 3.69
CA THR A 81 -19.56 3.57 4.52
C THR A 81 -20.06 3.78 5.96
N GLN A 82 -21.35 4.07 6.13
CA GLN A 82 -21.94 4.21 7.47
C GLN A 82 -22.02 2.89 8.23
N ASN A 83 -22.36 1.82 7.53
CA ASN A 83 -22.62 0.53 8.15
C ASN A 83 -21.34 -0.22 8.51
N CYS A 84 -20.23 0.03 7.80
CA CYS A 84 -19.06 -0.82 7.85
C CYS A 84 -17.86 -0.12 8.50
N ALA A 85 -17.04 -0.93 9.15
CA ALA A 85 -15.82 -0.51 9.82
C ALA A 85 -14.64 -1.38 9.38
N LEU A 86 -13.43 -0.80 9.37
CA LEU A 86 -12.17 -1.53 9.36
C LEU A 86 -11.81 -1.92 10.79
N ASP A 87 -11.35 -3.13 11.01
CA ASP A 87 -10.92 -3.57 12.34
C ASP A 87 -9.40 -3.52 12.54
N GLY A 88 -9.01 -3.54 13.80
CA GLY A 88 -7.64 -3.64 14.24
C GLY A 88 -7.01 -4.98 13.87
N VAL A 89 -5.69 -5.04 14.02
CA VAL A 89 -4.87 -6.25 13.84
C VAL A 89 -4.00 -6.42 15.07
N ASP A 90 -4.30 -7.42 15.88
CA ASP A 90 -3.50 -7.77 17.05
C ASP A 90 -2.23 -8.55 16.66
N GLU A 91 -1.31 -8.68 17.59
CA GLU A 91 -0.04 -9.39 17.41
C GLU A 91 -0.24 -10.80 16.84
N LYS A 92 -1.20 -11.55 17.38
CA LYS A 92 -1.49 -12.90 16.90
C LYS A 92 -1.99 -12.91 15.44
N THR A 93 -2.78 -11.92 15.05
CA THR A 93 -3.32 -11.79 13.69
C THR A 93 -2.23 -11.52 12.67
N TRP A 94 -1.21 -10.72 13.01
CA TRP A 94 -0.03 -10.53 12.16
C TRP A 94 0.59 -11.87 11.76
N HIS A 95 0.87 -12.75 12.73
CA HIS A 95 1.47 -14.06 12.49
C HIS A 95 0.50 -15.04 11.83
N CYS A 96 -0.66 -15.28 12.47
CA CYS A 96 -1.52 -16.40 12.10
C CYS A 96 -2.41 -16.14 10.88
N THR A 97 -2.75 -14.87 10.58
CA THR A 97 -3.62 -14.51 9.45
C THR A 97 -2.81 -14.02 8.28
N TYR A 98 -1.87 -13.09 8.52
CA TYR A 98 -1.11 -12.47 7.43
C TYR A 98 0.23 -13.14 7.17
N GLY A 99 0.74 -13.96 8.08
CA GLY A 99 2.03 -14.64 7.94
C GLY A 99 3.20 -13.67 7.91
N ILE A 100 3.10 -12.62 8.71
CA ILE A 100 4.13 -11.59 8.84
C ILE A 100 4.76 -11.72 10.22
N ASP A 101 6.05 -12.00 10.25
CA ASP A 101 6.89 -12.04 11.44
C ASP A 101 7.87 -10.86 11.43
N TRP A 102 8.40 -10.47 12.58
CA TRP A 102 9.37 -9.39 12.67
C TRP A 102 10.42 -9.68 13.76
N ASP A 103 11.58 -9.04 13.59
CA ASP A 103 12.63 -8.96 14.60
C ASP A 103 12.99 -7.49 14.84
N GLU A 104 12.52 -6.96 15.98
CA GLU A 104 12.74 -5.56 16.35
C GLU A 104 14.21 -5.25 16.66
N SER A 105 15.01 -6.26 17.02
CA SER A 105 16.42 -6.04 17.36
C SER A 105 17.27 -5.62 16.16
N VAL A 106 16.85 -6.01 14.95
CA VAL A 106 17.54 -5.71 13.68
C VAL A 106 16.68 -4.91 12.70
N GLY A 107 15.40 -4.66 13.01
CA GLY A 107 14.47 -3.98 12.10
C GLY A 107 14.17 -4.84 10.86
N MET A 108 13.78 -6.09 11.06
CA MET A 108 13.47 -7.04 9.98
C MET A 108 11.99 -7.41 9.98
N MET A 109 11.40 -7.53 8.79
CA MET A 109 10.10 -8.17 8.60
C MET A 109 10.23 -9.32 7.59
N ASN A 110 9.56 -10.43 7.90
CA ASN A 110 9.48 -11.61 7.04
C ASN A 110 8.02 -11.84 6.63
N PHE A 111 7.77 -11.96 5.33
CA PHE A 111 6.44 -12.12 4.75
C PHE A 111 6.29 -13.52 4.15
N SER A 112 5.29 -14.25 4.60
CA SER A 112 4.81 -15.44 3.88
C SER A 112 3.89 -15.01 2.76
N PHE A 113 4.18 -15.39 1.51
CA PHE A 113 3.34 -15.02 0.37
C PHE A 113 1.93 -15.62 0.45
N VAL A 114 1.82 -16.86 0.98
CA VAL A 114 0.52 -17.51 1.24
C VAL A 114 0.48 -18.00 2.67
N THR A 115 -0.55 -17.61 3.40
CA THR A 115 -0.78 -18.05 4.79
C THR A 115 -2.17 -18.65 4.92
N GLN A 116 -2.26 -19.89 5.45
CA GLN A 116 -3.52 -20.48 5.80
C GLN A 116 -3.94 -19.97 7.18
N GLY A 117 -4.73 -18.93 7.18
CA GLY A 117 -5.27 -18.34 8.40
C GLY A 117 -6.44 -19.13 9.00
N PRO A 118 -6.92 -18.75 10.18
CA PRO A 118 -8.01 -19.45 10.87
C PRO A 118 -9.37 -19.32 10.14
N TYR A 119 -9.56 -18.30 9.32
CA TYR A 119 -10.82 -18.02 8.64
C TYR A 119 -10.74 -18.16 7.12
N SER A 120 -9.57 -17.84 6.53
CA SER A 120 -9.37 -17.86 5.09
C SER A 120 -7.88 -18.00 4.76
N ARG A 121 -7.60 -18.26 3.49
CA ARG A 121 -6.25 -18.21 2.96
C ARG A 121 -5.91 -16.76 2.60
N ASN A 122 -4.88 -16.20 3.22
CA ASN A 122 -4.30 -14.91 2.86
C ASN A 122 -3.29 -15.08 1.73
N VAL A 123 -3.27 -14.15 0.80
CA VAL A 123 -2.28 -14.09 -0.30
C VAL A 123 -1.68 -12.68 -0.33
N GLY A 124 -0.35 -12.62 -0.28
CA GLY A 124 0.39 -11.37 -0.27
C GLY A 124 0.15 -10.51 0.98
N GLY A 125 0.66 -9.32 0.93
CA GLY A 125 0.53 -8.31 1.99
C GLY A 125 1.29 -7.05 1.62
N ARG A 126 0.86 -5.90 2.15
CA ARG A 126 1.54 -4.62 2.05
C ARG A 126 1.56 -3.96 3.40
N THR A 127 2.72 -3.45 3.78
CA THR A 127 2.91 -2.76 5.06
C THR A 127 3.53 -1.39 4.81
N TYR A 128 3.29 -0.48 5.74
CA TYR A 128 3.85 0.86 5.73
C TYR A 128 4.66 1.11 6.99
N LEU A 129 5.80 1.79 6.85
CA LEU A 129 6.53 2.31 7.99
C LEU A 129 5.75 3.48 8.62
N MET A 130 5.70 3.48 9.95
CA MET A 130 5.04 4.52 10.74
C MET A 130 6.06 5.27 11.59
N GLU A 131 5.89 6.58 11.69
CA GLU A 131 6.64 7.44 12.61
C GLU A 131 6.13 7.25 14.06
N ASP A 132 4.82 7.14 14.19
CA ASP A 132 4.09 6.88 15.44
C ASP A 132 2.80 6.09 15.15
N ASP A 133 1.90 5.93 16.12
CA ASP A 133 0.69 5.11 15.95
C ASP A 133 -0.38 5.73 15.02
N ASP A 134 -0.24 6.99 14.65
CA ASP A 134 -1.25 7.72 13.86
C ASP A 134 -0.68 8.29 12.55
N ASN A 135 0.65 8.20 12.34
CA ASN A 135 1.33 8.82 11.21
C ASN A 135 2.31 7.87 10.51
N TYR A 136 2.30 7.87 9.18
CA TYR A 136 3.32 7.22 8.37
C TYR A 136 4.68 7.90 8.50
N LYS A 137 5.76 7.14 8.35
CA LYS A 137 7.11 7.67 8.24
C LYS A 137 7.30 8.32 6.88
N MET A 138 7.47 9.64 6.88
CA MET A 138 7.72 10.41 5.67
C MET A 138 9.22 10.55 5.40
N PHE A 139 9.63 10.37 4.14
CA PHE A 139 11.02 10.45 3.71
C PHE A 139 11.25 11.67 2.81
N LYS A 140 12.31 12.42 3.09
CA LYS A 140 12.85 13.46 2.22
C LYS A 140 14.05 12.87 1.51
N LEU A 141 13.88 12.46 0.26
CA LEU A 141 14.86 11.63 -0.44
C LEU A 141 16.04 12.41 -1.03
N LEU A 142 15.85 13.65 -1.46
CA LEU A 142 16.90 14.43 -2.12
C LEU A 142 18.13 14.57 -1.22
N ASP A 143 19.31 14.35 -1.80
CA ASP A 143 20.62 14.33 -1.14
C ASP A 143 20.75 13.28 -0.03
N GLN A 144 19.92 12.26 -0.08
CA GLN A 144 19.94 11.12 0.84
C GLN A 144 20.27 9.82 0.09
N GLU A 145 20.54 8.81 0.89
CA GLU A 145 20.68 7.42 0.47
C GLU A 145 19.68 6.57 1.27
N PHE A 146 18.98 5.66 0.60
CA PHE A 146 18.11 4.68 1.26
C PHE A 146 18.71 3.29 1.03
N THR A 147 19.00 2.59 2.13
CA THR A 147 19.65 1.28 2.11
C THR A 147 18.84 0.26 2.90
N PHE A 148 18.67 -0.91 2.32
CA PHE A 148 18.00 -2.04 2.96
C PHE A 148 18.54 -3.36 2.42
N THR A 149 18.31 -4.44 3.16
CA THR A 149 18.68 -5.79 2.77
C THR A 149 17.44 -6.63 2.56
N VAL A 150 17.40 -7.38 1.48
CA VAL A 150 16.29 -8.24 1.06
C VAL A 150 16.75 -9.67 0.81
N ASN A 151 15.83 -10.61 0.99
CA ASN A 151 16.00 -12.01 0.59
C ASN A 151 14.83 -12.43 -0.30
N ALA A 152 15.06 -12.48 -1.60
CA ALA A 152 14.08 -12.89 -2.61
C ALA A 152 14.25 -14.35 -3.04
N GLY A 153 15.16 -15.11 -2.41
CA GLY A 153 15.49 -16.49 -2.80
C GLY A 153 14.31 -17.46 -2.73
N GLY A 154 13.31 -17.18 -1.90
CA GLY A 154 12.07 -17.93 -1.80
C GLY A 154 10.96 -17.51 -2.77
N LEU A 155 11.11 -16.41 -3.53
CA LEU A 155 10.09 -15.89 -4.45
C LEU A 155 10.27 -16.47 -5.85
N PRO A 156 9.41 -17.39 -6.33
CA PRO A 156 9.52 -17.94 -7.68
C PRO A 156 9.15 -16.92 -8.76
N CYS A 157 9.41 -17.27 -10.01
CA CYS A 157 8.97 -16.51 -11.18
C CYS A 157 7.47 -16.22 -11.12
N GLY A 158 7.08 -14.99 -11.46
CA GLY A 158 5.67 -14.54 -11.43
C GLY A 158 5.23 -13.91 -10.11
N LEU A 159 6.06 -13.97 -9.06
CA LEU A 159 5.83 -13.19 -7.83
C LEU A 159 6.68 -11.92 -7.85
N ASN A 160 6.21 -10.90 -7.12
CA ASN A 160 6.91 -9.64 -6.94
C ASN A 160 7.06 -9.33 -5.44
N GLY A 161 8.34 -9.24 -5.00
CA GLY A 161 8.69 -8.59 -3.74
C GLY A 161 9.13 -7.16 -4.06
N ALA A 162 8.60 -6.18 -3.33
CA ALA A 162 8.84 -4.78 -3.63
C ALA A 162 9.17 -3.95 -2.40
N VAL A 163 10.07 -2.97 -2.59
CA VAL A 163 10.29 -1.84 -1.69
C VAL A 163 10.19 -0.58 -2.54
N TYR A 164 9.26 0.29 -2.19
CA TYR A 164 8.92 1.44 -3.01
C TYR A 164 8.37 2.60 -2.19
N PHE A 165 8.39 3.79 -2.77
CA PHE A 165 7.82 5.00 -2.22
C PHE A 165 6.61 5.43 -3.01
N VAL A 166 5.58 5.89 -2.31
CA VAL A 166 4.37 6.48 -2.91
C VAL A 166 4.01 7.78 -2.20
N GLU A 167 3.36 8.70 -2.90
CA GLU A 167 2.98 10.01 -2.37
C GLU A 167 1.71 9.93 -1.52
N MET A 168 1.77 9.17 -0.42
CA MET A 168 0.68 9.06 0.55
C MET A 168 0.70 10.23 1.53
N GLU A 169 -0.49 10.60 2.04
CA GLU A 169 -0.58 11.59 3.13
C GLU A 169 -0.08 11.01 4.45
N LYS A 170 0.62 11.83 5.24
CA LYS A 170 1.25 11.42 6.50
C LYS A 170 0.27 10.71 7.45
N ASP A 171 -0.94 11.20 7.56
CA ASP A 171 -1.99 10.66 8.44
C ASP A 171 -2.95 9.68 7.74
N GLY A 172 -2.57 9.19 6.55
CA GLY A 172 -3.40 8.30 5.74
C GLY A 172 -4.64 8.98 5.14
N GLY A 173 -4.65 10.31 5.07
CA GLY A 173 -5.75 11.12 4.53
C GLY A 173 -6.83 11.48 5.56
N LYS A 174 -6.59 11.24 6.85
CA LYS A 174 -7.57 11.50 7.91
C LYS A 174 -7.90 12.99 8.05
N SER A 175 -6.91 13.86 7.94
CA SER A 175 -7.13 15.32 8.03
C SER A 175 -7.73 15.91 6.76
N THR A 176 -7.55 15.26 5.62
CA THR A 176 -8.04 15.73 4.32
C THR A 176 -9.48 15.27 4.06
N PHE A 177 -9.80 14.05 4.43
CA PHE A 177 -11.13 13.46 4.17
C PHE A 177 -11.89 13.23 5.47
N SER A 178 -12.91 14.03 5.70
CA SER A 178 -13.78 13.91 6.90
C SER A 178 -14.51 12.58 7.02
N THR A 179 -14.51 11.79 5.94
CA THR A 179 -15.04 10.42 5.88
C THR A 179 -14.03 9.36 6.30
N ASN A 180 -12.77 9.73 6.59
CA ASN A 180 -11.70 8.79 6.95
C ASN A 180 -11.34 8.90 8.44
N ASP A 181 -12.05 8.16 9.30
CA ASP A 181 -11.71 8.10 10.73
C ASP A 181 -10.55 7.14 11.02
N ALA A 182 -10.29 6.18 10.13
CA ALA A 182 -9.29 5.14 10.33
C ALA A 182 -7.85 5.66 10.21
N GLY A 183 -7.54 6.45 9.18
CA GLY A 183 -6.24 7.07 8.99
C GLY A 183 -5.08 6.10 8.82
N ALA A 184 -3.86 6.61 9.00
CA ALA A 184 -2.62 5.84 8.91
C ALA A 184 -2.58 4.70 9.93
N LYS A 185 -3.21 4.87 11.08
CA LYS A 185 -3.31 3.84 12.12
C LYS A 185 -3.81 2.51 11.57
N LEU A 186 -4.79 2.52 10.69
CA LEU A 186 -5.32 1.32 10.04
C LEU A 186 -4.87 1.16 8.58
N GLY A 187 -3.77 1.78 8.18
CA GLY A 187 -3.18 1.59 6.86
C GLY A 187 -4.01 2.13 5.71
N THR A 188 -4.76 3.24 5.89
CA THR A 188 -5.57 3.84 4.83
C THR A 188 -4.79 4.86 3.98
N GLY A 189 -5.37 5.29 2.87
CA GLY A 189 -4.83 6.35 2.02
C GLY A 189 -3.83 5.86 0.98
N TYR A 190 -3.75 4.56 0.71
CA TYR A 190 -2.89 4.04 -0.34
C TYR A 190 -3.26 4.59 -1.70
N CYS A 191 -2.25 4.93 -2.46
CA CYS A 191 -2.29 5.25 -3.86
C CYS A 191 -0.99 4.80 -4.52
N ASP A 192 -1.00 4.59 -5.81
CA ASP A 192 0.18 4.35 -6.62
C ASP A 192 -0.07 4.75 -8.08
N ALA A 193 0.93 4.60 -8.94
CA ALA A 193 0.83 4.96 -10.34
C ALA A 193 -0.01 3.99 -11.17
N GLN A 194 -0.30 2.79 -10.67
CA GLN A 194 -1.23 1.86 -11.31
C GLN A 194 -2.68 2.28 -11.12
N CYS A 195 -2.93 3.31 -10.28
CA CYS A 195 -4.28 3.80 -9.99
C CYS A 195 -5.23 2.67 -9.57
N PRO A 196 -4.91 1.89 -8.52
CA PRO A 196 -5.59 0.64 -8.21
C PRO A 196 -7.07 0.82 -7.93
N HIS A 197 -7.90 -0.03 -8.54
CA HIS A 197 -9.35 -0.09 -8.39
C HIS A 197 -9.80 -1.19 -7.40
N ASP A 198 -8.89 -2.02 -6.95
CA ASP A 198 -9.15 -3.16 -6.05
C ASP A 198 -9.15 -2.77 -4.57
N LEU A 199 -8.89 -1.49 -4.26
CA LEU A 199 -9.00 -0.97 -2.91
C LEU A 199 -10.46 -0.92 -2.47
N LYS A 200 -10.75 -1.52 -1.33
CA LYS A 200 -12.10 -1.52 -0.73
C LYS A 200 -12.50 -0.12 -0.23
N TRP A 201 -11.52 0.69 0.15
CA TRP A 201 -11.74 2.02 0.72
C TRP A 201 -10.88 3.06 0.03
N ILE A 202 -11.49 4.13 -0.46
CA ILE A 202 -10.81 5.28 -1.09
C ILE A 202 -11.34 6.55 -0.45
N ASN A 203 -10.45 7.39 0.07
CA ASN A 203 -10.80 8.67 0.72
C ASN A 203 -11.80 8.49 1.89
N GLY A 204 -11.77 7.33 2.57
CA GLY A 204 -12.70 7.01 3.65
C GLY A 204 -14.09 6.56 3.19
N GLU A 205 -14.32 6.37 1.90
CA GLU A 205 -15.56 5.88 1.32
C GLU A 205 -15.40 4.44 0.80
N ALA A 206 -16.45 3.64 0.94
CA ALA A 206 -16.49 2.29 0.39
C ALA A 206 -16.50 2.33 -1.15
N ASN A 207 -15.49 1.74 -1.79
CA ASN A 207 -15.35 1.68 -3.25
C ASN A 207 -16.20 0.55 -3.85
N MET A 208 -17.51 0.54 -3.55
CA MET A 208 -18.40 -0.54 -3.93
C MET A 208 -19.25 -0.24 -5.17
N ILE A 209 -19.29 1.01 -5.63
CA ILE A 209 -20.01 1.39 -6.86
C ILE A 209 -19.37 0.69 -8.05
N GLY A 210 -20.19 0.03 -8.86
CA GLY A 210 -19.70 -0.71 -10.02
C GLY A 210 -18.76 -1.86 -9.68
N TRP A 211 -18.77 -2.37 -8.45
CA TRP A 211 -17.87 -3.46 -8.02
C TRP A 211 -18.07 -4.71 -8.85
N VAL A 212 -16.97 -5.21 -9.40
CA VAL A 212 -16.89 -6.45 -10.16
C VAL A 212 -15.92 -7.41 -9.46
N ALA A 213 -16.48 -8.50 -8.96
CA ALA A 213 -15.67 -9.58 -8.38
C ALA A 213 -14.80 -10.25 -9.45
N SER A 214 -13.55 -10.54 -9.13
CA SER A 214 -12.64 -11.29 -10.01
C SER A 214 -13.19 -12.71 -10.22
N LYS A 215 -13.06 -13.21 -11.44
CA LYS A 215 -13.41 -14.60 -11.78
C LYS A 215 -12.27 -15.58 -11.50
N THR A 216 -11.07 -15.08 -11.35
CA THR A 216 -9.83 -15.87 -11.21
C THR A 216 -9.22 -15.77 -9.83
N ASP A 217 -9.59 -14.75 -9.05
CA ASP A 217 -9.15 -14.56 -7.68
C ASP A 217 -10.35 -14.33 -6.76
N VAL A 218 -10.56 -15.28 -5.86
CA VAL A 218 -11.69 -15.27 -4.93
C VAL A 218 -11.58 -14.19 -3.84
N ASN A 219 -10.45 -13.51 -3.74
CA ASN A 219 -10.22 -12.43 -2.76
C ASN A 219 -10.20 -11.04 -3.39
N ALA A 220 -10.14 -10.93 -4.73
CA ALA A 220 -10.00 -9.67 -5.43
C ALA A 220 -11.28 -9.28 -6.18
N GLY A 221 -11.48 -7.98 -6.30
CA GLY A 221 -12.50 -7.35 -7.13
C GLY A 221 -12.08 -5.94 -7.46
N THR A 222 -12.81 -5.25 -8.30
CA THR A 222 -12.52 -3.87 -8.71
C THR A 222 -13.77 -3.01 -8.64
N GLY A 223 -13.65 -1.83 -8.04
CA GLY A 223 -14.69 -0.80 -8.03
C GLY A 223 -14.54 0.17 -9.20
N LYS A 224 -15.48 1.12 -9.27
CA LYS A 224 -15.47 2.17 -10.29
C LYS A 224 -14.25 3.09 -10.17
N TYR A 225 -13.83 3.38 -8.94
CA TYR A 225 -12.79 4.35 -8.66
C TYR A 225 -11.44 3.70 -8.42
N GLY A 226 -10.39 4.35 -8.95
CA GLY A 226 -9.01 4.09 -8.60
C GLY A 226 -8.41 5.26 -7.83
N THR A 227 -7.21 5.09 -7.30
CA THR A 227 -6.48 6.14 -6.59
C THR A 227 -5.04 6.21 -7.08
N CYS A 228 -4.72 7.34 -7.70
CA CYS A 228 -3.43 7.59 -8.34
C CYS A 228 -2.52 8.43 -7.44
N CYS A 229 -1.23 8.16 -7.45
CA CYS A 229 -0.18 9.10 -7.06
C CYS A 229 1.18 8.67 -7.61
N ALA A 230 2.18 9.57 -7.53
CA ALA A 230 3.54 9.27 -7.93
C ALA A 230 4.10 8.09 -7.14
N GLU A 231 4.86 7.24 -7.84
CA GLU A 231 5.43 6.02 -7.33
C GLU A 231 6.89 5.88 -7.76
N LEU A 232 7.71 5.42 -6.86
CA LEU A 232 9.12 5.13 -7.12
C LEU A 232 9.47 3.76 -6.55
N ASP A 233 9.57 2.79 -7.44
CA ASP A 233 9.95 1.42 -7.12
C ASP A 233 11.47 1.32 -7.09
N ILE A 234 12.05 1.46 -5.91
CA ILE A 234 13.51 1.34 -5.74
C ILE A 234 13.99 -0.10 -5.79
N TRP A 235 13.09 -1.06 -5.64
CA TRP A 235 13.36 -2.48 -5.81
C TRP A 235 12.06 -3.25 -6.05
N GLU A 236 12.00 -3.95 -7.16
CA GLU A 236 11.01 -4.95 -7.49
C GLU A 236 11.73 -6.20 -7.99
N ALA A 237 11.50 -7.34 -7.34
CA ALA A 237 12.23 -8.55 -7.70
C ALA A 237 11.53 -9.84 -7.28
N ASN A 238 12.01 -10.91 -7.88
CA ASN A 238 11.86 -12.27 -7.43
C ASN A 238 13.21 -13.00 -7.57
N LYS A 239 13.21 -14.31 -7.41
CA LYS A 239 14.43 -15.12 -7.56
C LYS A 239 15.09 -15.00 -8.94
N ILE A 240 14.35 -14.62 -9.99
CA ILE A 240 14.79 -14.68 -11.37
C ILE A 240 15.23 -13.31 -11.91
N SER A 241 14.53 -12.25 -11.53
CA SER A 241 14.71 -10.92 -12.10
C SER A 241 14.57 -9.83 -11.05
N THR A 242 15.19 -8.68 -11.32
CA THR A 242 15.06 -7.45 -10.54
C THR A 242 14.91 -6.26 -11.46
N GLN A 243 14.18 -5.24 -11.00
CA GLN A 243 14.09 -3.96 -11.69
C GLN A 243 13.91 -2.81 -10.69
N MET A 244 14.15 -1.60 -11.18
CA MET A 244 13.83 -0.33 -10.56
C MET A 244 12.96 0.46 -11.54
N THR A 245 11.89 1.10 -11.08
CA THR A 245 10.96 1.83 -11.95
C THR A 245 10.57 3.16 -11.35
N VAL A 246 10.53 4.20 -12.17
CA VAL A 246 10.00 5.53 -11.81
C VAL A 246 8.69 5.75 -12.55
N HIS A 247 7.61 5.98 -11.82
CA HIS A 247 6.29 6.28 -12.36
C HIS A 247 5.92 7.73 -12.07
N GLY A 248 5.98 8.58 -13.09
CA GLY A 248 5.55 9.97 -12.99
C GLY A 248 4.03 10.11 -13.04
N CYS A 249 3.51 11.07 -12.28
CA CYS A 249 2.10 11.44 -12.33
C CYS A 249 1.97 12.95 -12.53
N LYS A 250 0.84 13.35 -13.13
CA LYS A 250 0.48 14.77 -13.29
C LYS A 250 0.08 15.36 -11.96
N GLU A 251 0.65 16.49 -11.60
CA GLU A 251 0.21 17.23 -10.43
C GLU A 251 -1.23 17.71 -10.60
N VAL A 252 -2.00 17.60 -9.52
CA VAL A 252 -3.34 18.18 -9.41
C VAL A 252 -3.38 19.12 -8.21
N THR A 253 -4.07 20.23 -8.39
CA THR A 253 -4.27 21.22 -7.32
C THR A 253 -5.62 21.05 -6.62
N ALA A 254 -6.45 20.13 -7.11
CA ALA A 254 -7.88 20.10 -6.84
C ALA A 254 -8.28 19.47 -5.50
N ASP A 255 -7.58 18.44 -5.05
CA ASP A 255 -8.02 17.66 -3.88
C ASP A 255 -7.46 18.20 -2.55
N ILE A 256 -6.38 18.99 -2.59
CA ILE A 256 -5.78 19.63 -1.40
C ILE A 256 -5.47 21.09 -1.73
N PRO A 257 -6.27 22.05 -1.30
CA PRO A 257 -6.03 23.48 -1.57
C PRO A 257 -4.64 23.93 -1.09
N GLY A 258 -3.84 24.46 -2.02
CA GLY A 258 -2.53 25.06 -1.72
C GLY A 258 -1.33 24.10 -1.69
N LYS A 259 -1.50 22.83 -2.04
CA LYS A 259 -0.38 21.89 -2.25
C LYS A 259 -0.49 21.26 -3.63
N GLY A 260 0.56 21.39 -4.44
CA GLY A 260 0.76 20.50 -5.59
C GLY A 260 0.92 19.07 -5.08
N THR A 261 0.11 18.17 -5.54
CA THR A 261 0.18 16.73 -5.25
C THR A 261 -0.24 15.95 -6.49
N SER A 262 0.32 14.79 -6.70
CA SER A 262 -0.15 13.89 -7.75
C SER A 262 -1.30 12.98 -7.27
N ARG A 263 -1.59 12.99 -5.96
CA ARG A 263 -2.60 12.13 -5.36
C ARG A 263 -4.00 12.55 -5.75
N GLN A 264 -4.76 11.64 -6.36
CA GLN A 264 -6.13 11.88 -6.77
C GLN A 264 -6.93 10.59 -6.92
N ARG A 265 -8.25 10.68 -6.68
CA ARG A 265 -9.21 9.65 -7.10
C ARG A 265 -9.46 9.80 -8.61
N CYS A 266 -9.48 8.70 -9.32
CA CYS A 266 -9.69 8.66 -10.76
C CYS A 266 -10.83 7.71 -11.14
N GLU A 267 -11.33 7.84 -12.37
CA GLU A 267 -12.22 6.88 -13.01
C GLU A 267 -11.94 6.78 -14.52
N ASN A 268 -12.12 5.59 -15.08
CA ASN A 268 -11.99 5.33 -16.52
C ASN A 268 -10.64 5.84 -17.10
N ILE A 269 -10.72 6.71 -18.11
CA ILE A 269 -9.55 7.21 -18.83
C ILE A 269 -8.57 8.00 -17.95
N THR A 270 -9.04 8.64 -16.88
CA THR A 270 -8.15 9.35 -15.96
C THR A 270 -7.29 8.40 -15.15
N CYS A 271 -7.75 7.17 -14.93
CA CYS A 271 -6.94 6.09 -14.37
C CYS A 271 -5.99 5.44 -15.40
N GLY A 272 -5.94 5.89 -16.64
CA GLY A 272 -5.14 5.25 -17.71
C GLY A 272 -5.77 3.96 -18.26
N ASP A 273 -7.07 3.75 -18.03
CA ASP A 273 -7.81 2.55 -18.46
C ASP A 273 -8.55 2.79 -19.78
N ASN A 274 -7.85 3.28 -20.80
CA ASN A 274 -8.46 3.54 -22.08
C ASN A 274 -8.47 2.30 -23.00
N ALA A 275 -9.42 2.27 -23.95
CA ALA A 275 -9.58 1.17 -24.87
C ALA A 275 -8.39 0.96 -25.84
N ALA A 276 -7.53 1.97 -26.00
CA ALA A 276 -6.32 1.90 -26.81
C ALA A 276 -5.11 1.31 -26.02
N HIS A 277 -5.33 0.88 -24.77
CA HIS A 277 -4.28 0.35 -23.90
C HIS A 277 -3.06 1.27 -23.71
N GLN A 278 -3.28 2.59 -23.83
CA GLN A 278 -2.25 3.61 -23.62
C GLN A 278 -2.10 3.89 -22.13
N ARG A 279 -1.47 2.96 -21.42
CA ARG A 279 -1.30 2.98 -19.97
C ARG A 279 -0.55 4.21 -19.45
N PHE A 280 0.29 4.82 -20.28
CA PHE A 280 1.02 6.07 -20.01
C PHE A 280 0.20 7.34 -20.20
N ASN A 281 -1.04 7.28 -20.73
CA ASN A 281 -1.84 8.45 -21.11
C ASN A 281 -2.92 8.83 -20.07
N GLY A 282 -2.85 8.28 -18.87
CA GLY A 282 -3.69 8.65 -17.74
C GLY A 282 -3.15 9.82 -16.92
N THR A 283 -3.59 9.89 -15.68
CA THR A 283 -2.99 10.78 -14.67
C THR A 283 -1.55 10.38 -14.40
N CYS A 284 -1.29 9.09 -14.30
CA CYS A 284 0.05 8.53 -14.10
C CYS A 284 0.51 7.73 -15.32
N ASP A 285 1.82 7.61 -15.45
CA ASP A 285 2.45 6.67 -16.36
C ASP A 285 2.53 5.29 -15.69
N LYS A 286 1.57 4.42 -16.00
CA LYS A 286 1.53 3.06 -15.45
C LYS A 286 2.65 2.15 -15.94
N ASP A 287 3.25 2.47 -17.09
CA ASP A 287 4.37 1.70 -17.63
C ASP A 287 5.68 2.12 -16.99
N GLY A 288 5.84 3.42 -16.72
CA GLY A 288 6.99 4.00 -16.05
C GLY A 288 8.28 3.96 -16.88
N CYS A 289 9.34 4.47 -16.28
CA CYS A 289 10.70 4.38 -16.82
C CYS A 289 11.47 3.36 -15.99
N ASP A 290 11.59 2.14 -16.51
CA ASP A 290 12.22 1.02 -15.80
C ASP A 290 13.65 0.72 -16.23
N ILE A 291 14.47 0.29 -15.28
CA ILE A 291 15.78 -0.30 -15.51
C ILE A 291 15.73 -1.76 -15.05
N ASN A 292 15.73 -2.67 -16.04
CA ASN A 292 15.84 -4.09 -15.79
C ASN A 292 17.18 -4.56 -16.41
N PRO A 293 18.13 -5.06 -15.61
CA PRO A 293 19.46 -5.43 -16.11
C PRO A 293 19.43 -6.44 -17.27
N TYR A 294 18.55 -7.42 -17.20
CA TYR A 294 18.40 -8.41 -18.26
C TYR A 294 17.95 -7.77 -19.58
N ARG A 295 16.97 -6.86 -19.54
CA ARG A 295 16.45 -6.15 -20.74
C ARG A 295 17.49 -5.23 -21.38
N VAL A 296 18.40 -4.66 -20.59
CA VAL A 296 19.49 -3.81 -21.10
C VAL A 296 20.74 -4.60 -21.48
N GLY A 297 20.68 -5.94 -21.49
CA GLY A 297 21.74 -6.81 -22.02
C GLY A 297 22.67 -7.44 -20.98
N SER A 298 22.51 -7.14 -19.70
CA SER A 298 23.30 -7.75 -18.60
C SER A 298 22.63 -9.02 -18.09
N HIS A 299 22.67 -10.08 -18.88
CA HIS A 299 21.91 -11.30 -18.63
C HIS A 299 22.42 -12.13 -17.44
N ASP A 300 23.65 -11.90 -17.01
CA ASP A 300 24.33 -12.52 -15.88
C ASP A 300 24.37 -11.65 -14.62
N PHE A 301 23.70 -10.48 -14.64
CA PHE A 301 23.75 -9.53 -13.52
C PHE A 301 23.05 -10.06 -12.27
N TYR A 302 21.80 -10.54 -12.39
CA TYR A 302 20.96 -10.97 -11.27
C TYR A 302 20.26 -12.29 -11.61
N GLY A 303 20.31 -13.24 -10.68
CA GLY A 303 19.63 -14.52 -10.82
C GLY A 303 20.12 -15.56 -9.82
N PRO A 304 19.56 -16.79 -9.84
CA PRO A 304 19.84 -17.81 -8.85
C PRO A 304 21.18 -18.50 -9.07
N GLY A 305 22.07 -18.41 -8.11
CA GLY A 305 23.31 -19.17 -8.04
C GLY A 305 24.58 -18.38 -8.38
N PRO A 306 25.74 -19.03 -8.26
CA PRO A 306 27.04 -18.35 -8.29
C PRO A 306 27.50 -17.91 -9.70
N SER A 307 26.77 -18.24 -10.75
CA SER A 307 27.05 -17.77 -12.12
C SER A 307 26.56 -16.33 -12.36
N PHE A 308 25.76 -15.79 -11.48
CA PHE A 308 25.29 -14.41 -11.55
C PHE A 308 26.17 -13.49 -10.70
N GLN A 309 26.30 -12.24 -11.11
CA GLN A 309 27.04 -11.22 -10.34
C GLN A 309 26.37 -10.98 -8.98
N ILE A 310 25.02 -10.99 -8.96
CA ILE A 310 24.20 -10.97 -7.76
C ILE A 310 23.44 -12.30 -7.69
N ASP A 311 23.82 -13.12 -6.71
CA ASP A 311 23.16 -14.41 -6.43
C ASP A 311 21.88 -14.17 -5.63
N SER A 312 20.74 -14.21 -6.29
CA SER A 312 19.43 -13.95 -5.71
C SER A 312 18.96 -15.01 -4.68
N THR A 313 19.70 -16.11 -4.53
CA THR A 313 19.44 -17.11 -3.47
C THR A 313 19.99 -16.67 -2.11
N LYS A 314 20.67 -15.55 -2.05
CA LYS A 314 21.28 -14.95 -0.85
C LYS A 314 20.61 -13.61 -0.54
N GLU A 315 20.95 -13.08 0.62
CA GLU A 315 20.61 -11.71 0.97
C GLU A 315 21.33 -10.72 0.05
N VAL A 316 20.58 -9.71 -0.39
CA VAL A 316 21.06 -8.65 -1.27
C VAL A 316 20.84 -7.31 -0.58
N THR A 317 21.92 -6.53 -0.45
CA THR A 317 21.80 -5.14 0.01
C THR A 317 21.58 -4.22 -1.18
N VAL A 318 20.48 -3.50 -1.14
CA VAL A 318 20.09 -2.49 -2.14
C VAL A 318 20.41 -1.12 -1.59
N VAL A 319 21.09 -0.30 -2.38
CA VAL A 319 21.47 1.08 -2.05
C VAL A 319 20.94 1.99 -3.14
N THR A 320 20.05 2.90 -2.81
CA THR A 320 19.50 3.90 -3.72
C THR A 320 19.93 5.29 -3.28
N GLN A 321 20.63 6.01 -4.14
CA GLN A 321 21.11 7.36 -3.91
C GLN A 321 20.29 8.36 -4.71
N PHE A 322 19.98 9.51 -4.11
CA PHE A 322 19.15 10.58 -4.69
C PHE A 322 19.94 11.90 -4.79
N PRO A 323 21.05 11.94 -5.54
CA PRO A 323 21.85 13.14 -5.63
C PRO A 323 21.10 14.24 -6.40
N THR A 324 21.18 15.47 -5.90
CA THR A 324 20.78 16.64 -6.68
C THR A 324 21.89 17.02 -7.66
N ASN A 325 21.51 17.53 -8.83
CA ASN A 325 22.48 18.09 -9.77
C ASN A 325 23.09 19.36 -9.14
N PRO A 326 24.42 19.59 -9.29
CA PRO A 326 25.04 20.84 -8.83
C PRO A 326 24.40 22.13 -9.34
N ASP A 327 23.68 22.05 -10.44
CA ASP A 327 22.99 23.17 -11.07
C ASP A 327 21.51 23.31 -10.62
N GLY A 328 21.05 22.50 -9.67
CA GLY A 328 19.68 22.50 -9.12
C GLY A 328 18.76 21.47 -9.72
#